data_6d3e2b7e82f3b7f9dbeb0abf7b071694
#
_entry.id   6d3e2b7e82f3b7f9dbeb0abf7b071694
#
_cell.length_a   1.000
_cell.length_b   1.000
_cell.length_c   1.000
_cell.angle_alpha   90.00
_cell.angle_beta   90.00
_cell.angle_gamma   90.00
#
_symmetry.space_group_name_H-M   'P 1'
#
loop_
_entity.id
_entity.type
_entity.pdbx_description
1 polymer ?
#
loop_
_entity_poly.entity_id
_entity_poly.type
_entity_poly.pdbx_seq_one_letter_code
_entity_poly.pdbx_strand_id
1 'polypeptide(L)'
;MFVAKSGSRFPEIRFSTLGHRVLWADANESEQTVISYLTRSDPERRNVTDWVRREQRRLSNEQPDEEPAEYDIVLRDVQAVKLEFWSWKDQDWQDTWDTTQSDGQRGMLPTRVRITVTIKDHNDKDYKLSTQARILMQEPLLAIP
;
A
#
# COMPACT_ATOMS: atom_id res chain seq x y z
N MET A 1 10.76 -4.56 -0.38
CA MET A 1 9.98 -4.24 -1.59
C MET A 1 9.01 -3.13 -1.28
N PHE A 2 8.92 -2.12 -2.14
CA PHE A 2 7.92 -1.05 -2.07
C PHE A 2 7.54 -0.69 -3.51
N VAL A 3 6.30 -0.88 -3.88
CA VAL A 3 5.80 -0.65 -5.25
C VAL A 3 4.46 0.06 -5.16
N ALA A 4 4.31 1.14 -5.90
CA ALA A 4 3.07 1.85 -6.05
C ALA A 4 2.81 2.12 -7.53
N LYS A 5 1.67 1.70 -7.99
CA LYS A 5 1.23 1.88 -9.38
C LYS A 5 0.23 3.02 -9.42
N SER A 6 0.57 4.08 -10.16
CA SER A 6 -0.36 5.16 -10.51
C SER A 6 -0.99 4.91 -11.88
N GLY A 7 -1.84 5.84 -12.29
CA GLY A 7 -2.45 5.83 -13.63
C GLY A 7 -3.88 5.32 -13.67
N SER A 8 -4.46 4.97 -12.54
CA SER A 8 -5.89 4.68 -12.41
C SER A 8 -6.55 5.61 -11.38
N ARG A 9 -7.87 5.69 -11.43
CA ARG A 9 -8.68 6.36 -10.38
C ARG A 9 -8.44 5.76 -9.00
N PHE A 10 -7.97 4.50 -8.98
CA PHE A 10 -7.74 3.70 -7.80
C PHE A 10 -6.35 3.05 -7.87
N PRO A 11 -5.31 3.75 -7.44
CA PRO A 11 -3.96 3.21 -7.40
C PRO A 11 -3.83 2.11 -6.33
N GLU A 12 -2.82 1.30 -6.47
CA GLU A 12 -2.41 0.31 -5.48
C GLU A 12 -1.03 0.66 -4.93
N ILE A 13 -0.84 0.46 -3.63
CA ILE A 13 0.48 0.47 -2.97
C ILE A 13 0.72 -0.88 -2.30
N ARG A 14 1.88 -1.47 -2.52
CA ARG A 14 2.31 -2.74 -1.95
C ARG A 14 3.72 -2.62 -1.37
N PHE A 15 3.91 -3.11 -0.15
CA PHE A 15 5.23 -3.11 0.48
C PHE A 15 5.40 -4.28 1.45
N SER A 16 6.66 -4.69 1.64
CA SER A 16 7.02 -5.66 2.69
C SER A 16 7.35 -4.95 3.99
N THR A 17 6.96 -5.58 5.09
CA THR A 17 7.21 -5.11 6.46
C THR A 17 7.55 -6.28 7.37
N LEU A 18 8.27 -6.00 8.46
CA LEU A 18 8.52 -6.91 9.57
C LEU A 18 7.60 -6.64 10.77
N GLY A 19 6.50 -5.90 10.53
CA GLY A 19 5.58 -5.47 11.58
C GLY A 19 4.60 -6.54 12.06
N HIS A 20 4.59 -7.74 11.46
CA HIS A 20 3.73 -8.82 11.90
C HIS A 20 4.32 -9.49 13.16
N ARG A 21 3.47 -9.70 14.16
CA ARG A 21 3.83 -10.44 15.36
C ARG A 21 3.15 -11.80 15.34
N VAL A 22 3.94 -12.86 15.22
CA VAL A 22 3.46 -14.24 15.35
C VAL A 22 2.99 -14.46 16.80
N LEU A 23 1.72 -14.79 16.99
CA LEU A 23 1.10 -14.94 18.30
C LEU A 23 1.13 -16.39 18.82
N TRP A 24 1.33 -17.37 17.92
CA TRP A 24 1.28 -18.80 18.24
C TRP A 24 2.59 -19.48 17.87
N ALA A 25 3.14 -20.29 18.76
CA ALA A 25 4.48 -20.89 18.61
C ALA A 25 4.67 -21.77 17.37
N ASP A 26 3.62 -22.39 16.85
CA ASP A 26 3.67 -23.30 15.68
C ASP A 26 2.90 -22.73 14.47
N ALA A 27 2.64 -21.43 14.46
CA ALA A 27 2.00 -20.79 13.32
C ALA A 27 2.94 -20.80 12.11
N ASN A 28 2.46 -21.33 10.99
CA ASN A 28 3.17 -21.26 9.71
C ASN A 28 3.03 -19.85 9.10
N GLU A 29 3.51 -18.86 9.86
CA GLU A 29 3.46 -17.44 9.52
C GLU A 29 4.89 -16.88 9.54
N SER A 30 5.14 -15.96 8.64
CA SER A 30 6.41 -15.23 8.57
C SER A 30 6.31 -13.94 9.37
N GLU A 31 7.38 -13.55 10.07
CA GLU A 31 7.52 -12.21 10.64
C GLU A 31 7.50 -11.15 9.53
N GLN A 32 7.98 -11.52 8.36
CA GLN A 32 7.88 -10.69 7.16
C GLN A 32 6.52 -10.90 6.49
N THR A 33 5.79 -9.82 6.29
CA THR A 33 4.49 -9.81 5.60
C THR A 33 4.52 -8.85 4.43
N VAL A 34 3.60 -9.07 3.48
CA VAL A 34 3.30 -8.12 2.42
C VAL A 34 1.98 -7.46 2.72
N ILE A 35 2.00 -6.14 2.79
CA ILE A 35 0.82 -5.30 2.95
C ILE A 35 0.54 -4.62 1.62
N SER A 36 -0.72 -4.66 1.20
CA SER A 36 -1.23 -3.89 0.07
C SER A 36 -2.40 -3.04 0.50
N TYR A 37 -2.46 -1.82 -0.01
CA TYR A 37 -3.66 -1.00 0.02
C TYR A 37 -4.19 -0.87 -1.40
N LEU A 38 -5.42 -1.27 -1.60
CA LEU A 38 -6.05 -1.30 -2.91
C LEU A 38 -7.55 -1.06 -2.77
N THR A 39 -8.21 -0.92 -3.90
CA THR A 39 -9.67 -0.84 -3.92
C THR A 39 -10.28 -2.21 -4.19
N ARG A 40 -11.43 -2.45 -3.60
CA ARG A 40 -12.23 -3.65 -3.79
C ARG A 40 -13.70 -3.27 -3.92
N SER A 41 -14.39 -3.89 -4.87
CA SER A 41 -15.84 -3.77 -4.95
C SER A 41 -16.51 -4.37 -3.72
N ASP A 42 -17.48 -3.66 -3.16
CA ASP A 42 -18.29 -4.16 -2.05
C ASP A 42 -19.12 -5.37 -2.55
N PRO A 43 -19.03 -6.54 -1.88
CA PRO A 43 -19.75 -7.74 -2.33
C PRO A 43 -21.28 -7.63 -2.17
N GLU A 44 -21.77 -6.77 -1.27
CA GLU A 44 -23.18 -6.63 -0.95
C GLU A 44 -23.84 -5.44 -1.66
N ARG A 45 -23.05 -4.42 -2.02
CA ARG A 45 -23.55 -3.17 -2.61
C ARG A 45 -23.00 -2.95 -4.01
N ARG A 46 -23.89 -2.86 -5.00
CA ARG A 46 -23.51 -2.60 -6.39
C ARG A 46 -22.91 -1.20 -6.55
N ASN A 47 -21.88 -1.09 -7.37
CA ASN A 47 -21.20 0.17 -7.71
C ASN A 47 -20.54 0.89 -6.53
N VAL A 48 -20.36 0.20 -5.41
CA VAL A 48 -19.62 0.71 -4.25
C VAL A 48 -18.21 0.12 -4.27
N THR A 49 -17.23 0.98 -4.05
CA THR A 49 -15.83 0.60 -4.01
C THR A 49 -15.24 0.98 -2.64
N ASP A 50 -14.68 0.01 -1.97
CA ASP A 50 -14.05 0.20 -0.67
C ASP A 50 -12.52 0.29 -0.83
N TRP A 51 -11.87 1.10 -0.01
CA TRP A 51 -10.43 1.11 0.18
C TRP A 51 -10.09 0.10 1.25
N VAL A 52 -9.30 -0.91 0.89
CA VAL A 52 -9.00 -2.04 1.77
C VAL A 52 -7.51 -2.20 1.98
N ARG A 53 -7.16 -2.70 3.16
CA ARG A 53 -5.82 -3.20 3.50
C ARG A 53 -5.84 -4.73 3.35
N ARG A 54 -4.92 -5.25 2.56
CA ARG A 54 -4.68 -6.68 2.40
C ARG A 54 -3.38 -7.03 3.12
N GLU A 55 -3.41 -8.01 4.00
CA GLU A 55 -2.22 -8.53 4.66
C GLU A 55 -1.99 -9.99 4.27
N GLN A 56 -0.82 -10.25 3.71
CA GLN A 56 -0.37 -11.57 3.30
C GLN A 56 0.76 -12.01 4.23
N ARG A 57 0.50 -13.01 5.05
CA ARG A 57 1.42 -13.52 6.10
C ARG A 57 2.26 -14.69 5.63
N ARG A 58 1.85 -15.39 4.58
CA ARG A 58 2.62 -16.42 3.92
C ARG A 58 3.23 -15.85 2.66
N LEU A 59 4.53 -16.01 2.52
CA LEU A 59 5.25 -15.53 1.35
C LEU A 59 5.56 -16.72 0.46
N SER A 60 4.83 -16.86 -0.64
CA SER A 60 5.15 -17.77 -1.72
C SER A 60 5.83 -17.00 -2.84
N ASN A 61 6.90 -17.59 -3.38
CA ASN A 61 7.58 -17.03 -4.55
C ASN A 61 6.89 -17.42 -5.86
N GLU A 62 6.00 -18.43 -5.84
CA GLU A 62 5.41 -18.99 -7.05
C GLU A 62 4.12 -18.27 -7.47
N GLN A 63 3.27 -17.89 -6.53
CA GLN A 63 1.98 -17.25 -6.82
C GLN A 63 1.59 -16.27 -5.69
N PRO A 64 2.26 -15.13 -5.59
CA PRO A 64 2.07 -14.21 -4.46
C PRO A 64 0.66 -13.62 -4.37
N ASP A 65 -0.08 -13.54 -5.48
CA ASP A 65 -1.42 -12.94 -5.50
C ASP A 65 -2.53 -13.97 -5.16
N GLU A 66 -2.23 -15.27 -5.22
CA GLU A 66 -3.16 -16.37 -4.89
C GLU A 66 -3.04 -16.81 -3.42
N GLU A 67 -2.01 -16.39 -2.71
CA GLU A 67 -1.82 -16.74 -1.31
C GLU A 67 -2.97 -16.19 -0.43
N PRO A 68 -3.41 -16.96 0.56
CA PRO A 68 -4.41 -16.50 1.51
C PRO A 68 -4.01 -15.19 2.16
N ALA A 69 -4.92 -14.23 2.18
CA ALA A 69 -4.69 -12.93 2.76
C ALA A 69 -5.90 -12.47 3.57
N GLU A 70 -5.65 -11.70 4.61
CA GLU A 70 -6.68 -11.02 5.37
C GLU A 70 -6.98 -9.66 4.73
N TYR A 71 -8.25 -9.27 4.75
CA TYR A 71 -8.72 -8.00 4.22
C TYR A 71 -9.41 -7.21 5.31
N ASP A 72 -8.92 -6.00 5.55
CA ASP A 72 -9.55 -5.03 6.43
C ASP A 72 -10.10 -3.86 5.60
N ILE A 73 -11.35 -3.50 5.82
CA ILE A 73 -11.93 -2.32 5.20
C ILE A 73 -11.41 -1.09 5.94
N VAL A 74 -10.62 -0.28 5.25
CA VAL A 74 -10.07 0.97 5.79
C VAL A 74 -11.08 2.11 5.65
N LEU A 75 -11.71 2.21 4.47
CA LEU A 75 -12.69 3.23 4.18
C LEU A 75 -13.72 2.70 3.18
N ARG A 76 -14.99 2.92 3.45
CA ARG A 76 -16.09 2.51 2.59
C ARG A 76 -16.44 3.59 1.58
N ASP A 77 -16.94 3.16 0.43
CA ASP A 77 -17.53 4.01 -0.60
C ASP A 77 -16.61 5.14 -1.08
N VAL A 78 -15.39 4.77 -1.45
CA VAL A 78 -14.41 5.75 -1.95
C VAL A 78 -14.67 6.08 -3.42
N GLN A 79 -14.60 7.36 -3.76
CA GLN A 79 -14.80 7.86 -5.11
C GLN A 79 -13.50 7.93 -5.91
N ALA A 80 -12.40 8.22 -5.24
CA ALA A 80 -11.05 8.22 -5.79
C ALA A 80 -10.01 8.14 -4.68
N VAL A 81 -8.84 7.61 -5.01
CA VAL A 81 -7.65 7.62 -4.15
C VAL A 81 -6.49 8.19 -4.96
N LYS A 82 -5.70 9.08 -4.36
CA LYS A 82 -4.45 9.57 -4.91
C LYS A 82 -3.32 9.23 -3.96
N LEU A 83 -2.25 8.65 -4.49
CA LEU A 83 -1.01 8.36 -3.78
C LEU A 83 0.08 9.26 -4.32
N GLU A 84 0.88 9.84 -3.43
CA GLU A 84 2.04 10.67 -3.79
C GLU A 84 3.20 10.33 -2.85
N PHE A 85 4.40 10.31 -3.41
CA PHE A 85 5.63 9.86 -2.76
C PHE A 85 6.67 10.95 -2.82
N TRP A 86 7.20 11.39 -1.67
CA TRP A 86 8.24 12.41 -1.64
C TRP A 86 9.61 11.82 -1.93
N SER A 87 10.21 12.25 -3.03
CA SER A 87 11.58 11.94 -3.39
C SER A 87 12.52 12.96 -2.74
N TRP A 88 13.39 12.49 -1.83
CA TRP A 88 14.41 13.33 -1.24
C TRP A 88 15.50 13.74 -2.26
N LYS A 89 15.71 12.91 -3.28
CA LYS A 89 16.69 13.15 -4.34
C LYS A 89 16.22 14.25 -5.28
N ASP A 90 14.97 14.17 -5.72
CA ASP A 90 14.40 15.10 -6.70
C ASP A 90 13.76 16.33 -6.03
N GLN A 91 13.60 16.29 -4.70
CA GLN A 91 12.94 17.32 -3.89
C GLN A 91 11.52 17.64 -4.40
N ASP A 92 10.80 16.60 -4.82
CA ASP A 92 9.47 16.72 -5.40
C ASP A 92 8.59 15.50 -5.09
N TRP A 93 7.28 15.67 -5.27
CA TRP A 93 6.30 14.61 -5.16
C TRP A 93 6.20 13.83 -6.46
N GLN A 94 6.33 12.50 -6.34
CA GLN A 94 6.16 11.55 -7.42
C GLN A 94 4.81 10.83 -7.25
N ASP A 95 4.16 10.49 -8.35
CA ASP A 95 2.90 9.74 -8.34
C ASP A 95 3.09 8.22 -8.50
N THR A 96 4.31 7.78 -8.79
CA THR A 96 4.71 6.38 -8.88
C THR A 96 5.96 6.12 -8.07
N TRP A 97 6.11 4.89 -7.57
CA TRP A 97 7.33 4.46 -6.89
C TRP A 97 7.55 2.96 -7.07
N ASP A 98 8.73 2.56 -7.52
CA ASP A 98 9.06 1.15 -7.67
C ASP A 98 10.52 0.89 -7.28
N THR A 99 10.71 0.17 -6.17
CA THR A 99 12.04 -0.20 -5.68
C THR A 99 12.60 -1.45 -6.34
N THR A 100 11.83 -2.13 -7.19
CA THR A 100 12.20 -3.42 -7.82
C THR A 100 12.78 -3.24 -9.21
N GLN A 101 12.43 -2.15 -9.88
CA GLN A 101 12.83 -1.89 -11.26
C GLN A 101 14.16 -1.12 -11.33
N SER A 102 14.98 -1.45 -12.32
CA SER A 102 16.30 -0.83 -12.52
C SER A 102 16.23 0.63 -12.98
N ASP A 103 15.18 0.98 -13.69
CA ASP A 103 14.86 2.33 -14.18
C ASP A 103 13.95 3.12 -13.23
N GLY A 104 13.53 2.50 -12.13
CA GLY A 104 12.78 3.12 -11.05
C GLY A 104 13.65 3.61 -9.90
N GLN A 105 13.08 3.61 -8.70
CA GLN A 105 13.76 4.03 -7.46
C GLN A 105 14.40 2.81 -6.76
N ARG A 106 15.23 2.06 -7.47
CA ARG A 106 15.82 0.81 -6.98
C ARG A 106 16.51 0.98 -5.63
N GLY A 107 16.04 0.22 -4.63
CA GLY A 107 16.62 0.21 -3.29
C GLY A 107 16.38 1.48 -2.46
N MET A 108 15.63 2.46 -2.98
CA MET A 108 15.32 3.70 -2.28
C MET A 108 13.85 3.76 -1.89
N LEU A 109 13.57 4.07 -0.63
CA LEU A 109 12.22 4.35 -0.16
C LEU A 109 11.89 5.84 -0.25
N PRO A 110 10.62 6.21 -0.46
CA PRO A 110 10.21 7.60 -0.35
C PRO A 110 10.32 8.03 1.12
N THR A 111 10.60 9.30 1.37
CA THR A 111 10.66 9.80 2.75
C THR A 111 9.29 10.07 3.34
N ARG A 112 8.30 10.31 2.49
CA ARG A 112 6.90 10.50 2.89
C ARG A 112 5.97 9.89 1.86
N VAL A 113 4.86 9.39 2.33
CA VAL A 113 3.72 8.98 1.52
C VAL A 113 2.55 9.89 1.87
N ARG A 114 1.90 10.47 0.88
CA ARG A 114 0.66 11.23 1.02
C ARG A 114 -0.47 10.46 0.36
N ILE A 115 -1.54 10.27 1.11
CA ILE A 115 -2.75 9.61 0.64
C ILE A 115 -3.87 10.63 0.67
N THR A 116 -4.51 10.86 -0.45
CA THR A 116 -5.71 11.70 -0.56
C THR A 116 -6.87 10.84 -1.02
N VAL A 117 -7.93 10.78 -0.23
CA VAL A 117 -9.12 10.00 -0.54
C VAL A 117 -10.28 10.95 -0.79
N THR A 118 -11.04 10.69 -1.83
CA THR A 118 -12.30 11.39 -2.12
C THR A 118 -13.46 10.50 -1.73
N ILE A 119 -14.35 11.00 -0.89
CA ILE A 119 -15.61 10.36 -0.48
C ILE A 119 -16.78 11.28 -0.78
N LYS A 120 -18.01 10.75 -0.73
CA LYS A 120 -19.22 11.56 -0.78
C LYS A 120 -19.64 11.97 0.63
N ASP A 121 -20.09 13.19 0.78
CA ASP A 121 -20.78 13.65 1.99
C ASP A 121 -22.27 13.27 1.95
N HIS A 122 -23.00 13.60 3.01
CA HIS A 122 -24.43 13.36 3.13
C HIS A 122 -25.29 14.13 2.09
N ASN A 123 -24.72 15.11 1.40
CA ASN A 123 -25.34 15.87 0.32
C ASN A 123 -24.87 15.46 -1.06
N ASP A 124 -24.23 14.29 -1.18
CA ASP A 124 -23.65 13.76 -2.41
C ASP A 124 -22.56 14.63 -3.03
N LYS A 125 -21.91 15.47 -2.23
CA LYS A 125 -20.77 16.30 -2.66
C LYS A 125 -19.45 15.61 -2.36
N ASP A 126 -18.48 15.79 -3.24
CA ASP A 126 -17.13 15.28 -3.06
C ASP A 126 -16.44 15.97 -1.88
N TYR A 127 -15.94 15.17 -0.97
CA TYR A 127 -15.13 15.57 0.17
C TYR A 127 -13.78 14.88 0.12
N LYS A 128 -12.70 15.67 0.24
CA LYS A 128 -11.33 15.15 0.17
C LYS A 128 -10.69 15.11 1.55
N LEU A 129 -10.19 13.95 1.92
CA LEU A 129 -9.38 13.72 3.11
C LEU A 129 -7.94 13.45 2.69
N SER A 130 -6.98 14.13 3.30
CA SER A 130 -5.56 13.91 3.01
C SER A 130 -4.80 13.67 4.30
N THR A 131 -3.90 12.69 4.26
CA THR A 131 -2.97 12.38 5.35
C THR A 131 -1.58 12.09 4.80
N GLN A 132 -0.57 12.23 5.66
CA GLN A 132 0.81 11.91 5.31
C GLN A 132 1.43 11.01 6.37
N ALA A 133 2.22 10.04 5.91
CA ALA A 133 3.07 9.20 6.75
C ALA A 133 4.53 9.43 6.39
N ARG A 134 5.38 9.57 7.41
CA ARG A 134 6.83 9.59 7.23
C ARG A 134 7.37 8.17 7.28
N ILE A 135 8.23 7.81 6.32
CA ILE A 135 8.97 6.55 6.34
C ILE A 135 10.31 6.82 7.02
N LEU A 136 10.55 6.15 8.13
CA LEU A 136 11.77 6.35 8.93
C LEU A 136 12.96 5.57 8.39
N MET A 137 12.71 4.42 7.76
CA MET A 137 13.76 3.62 7.12
C MET A 137 14.16 4.28 5.81
N GLN A 138 15.34 4.87 5.77
CA GLN A 138 15.85 5.62 4.61
C GLN A 138 17.03 4.90 3.94
N GLU A 139 17.76 4.08 4.70
CA GLU A 139 18.94 3.38 4.20
C GLU A 139 18.56 1.97 3.72
N PRO A 140 19.11 1.50 2.59
CA PRO A 140 18.96 0.12 2.19
C PRO A 140 19.53 -0.80 3.28
N LEU A 141 18.84 -1.88 3.57
CA LEU A 141 19.42 -2.96 4.38
C LEU A 141 20.56 -3.57 3.54
N LEU A 142 21.77 -3.15 3.82
CA LEU A 142 22.95 -3.79 3.26
C LEU A 142 23.06 -5.17 3.91
N ALA A 143 22.98 -6.23 3.10
CA ALA A 143 23.38 -7.54 3.56
C ALA A 143 24.85 -7.44 3.99
N ILE A 144 25.10 -7.59 5.28
CA ILE A 144 26.49 -7.74 5.78
C ILE A 144 26.96 -9.09 5.28
N PRO A 145 28.06 -9.14 4.51
CA PRO A 145 28.59 -10.39 3.96
C PRO A 145 29.08 -11.33 5.09
#